data_91166238438bd46e71f371cb2fd565c6
#
_entry.id   91166238438bd46e71f371cb2fd565c6
#
_cell.length_a   1.000
_cell.length_b   1.000
_cell.length_c   1.000
_cell.angle_alpha   90.00
_cell.angle_beta   90.00
_cell.angle_gamma   90.00
#
_symmetry.space_group_name_H-M   'P 1'
#
loop_
_entity.id
_entity.type
_entity.pdbx_description
1 polymer ?
#
loop_
_entity_poly.entity_id
_entity_poly.type
_entity_poly.pdbx_seq_one_letter_code
_entity_poly.pdbx_strand_id
1 'polypeptide(L)'
;MTEPLLRVRGLDKSFGRVAACHGVSLELSPGEVLGIVGESGSGKTTLLRCLAGELEPTDGTVEFRAAEGTFEDIYRMGEARRRFLMRTQWGIVHQNPRDGLRLRVSAGGNVGERLMAAGERHYGRIRAEAVAWLDRVELDPARIDELPALFSGGMQQRLQIARILVSRPRVVYLDEPTGGLDVSIQARLLDLLRRLVRDLALAVVIVTHDLGVARLLTDRLMVMRRGEVVEEGLTDQVLDDPHHAYSQLLVSSVIGA
;
A
#
# COMPACT_ATOMS: atom_id res chain seq x y z
N MET A 1 3.04 -18.32 -16.99
CA MET A 1 2.90 -17.69 -15.67
C MET A 1 3.87 -16.51 -15.62
N THR A 2 3.40 -15.32 -15.34
CA THR A 2 4.27 -14.12 -15.17
C THR A 2 5.08 -14.30 -13.88
N GLU A 3 6.39 -14.06 -13.94
CA GLU A 3 7.22 -14.10 -12.74
C GLU A 3 6.78 -13.05 -11.73
N PRO A 4 6.76 -13.37 -10.41
CA PRO A 4 6.33 -12.42 -9.38
C PRO A 4 7.25 -11.20 -9.31
N LEU A 5 6.72 -10.10 -8.81
CA LEU A 5 7.43 -8.85 -8.56
C LEU A 5 8.02 -8.81 -7.15
N LEU A 6 7.29 -9.35 -6.19
CA LEU A 6 7.69 -9.50 -4.79
C LEU A 6 7.53 -10.97 -4.41
N ARG A 7 8.51 -11.50 -3.66
CA ARG A 7 8.48 -12.84 -3.11
C ARG A 7 8.89 -12.79 -1.63
N VAL A 8 8.09 -13.40 -0.79
CA VAL A 8 8.32 -13.48 0.66
C VAL A 8 8.34 -14.93 1.07
N ARG A 9 9.32 -15.31 1.89
CA ARG A 9 9.48 -16.69 2.35
C ARG A 9 9.72 -16.73 3.84
N GLY A 10 8.83 -17.40 4.56
CA GLY A 10 8.95 -17.69 5.98
C GLY A 10 9.18 -16.44 6.84
N LEU A 11 8.48 -15.34 6.55
CA LEU A 11 8.67 -14.08 7.27
C LEU A 11 8.16 -14.19 8.70
N ASP A 12 9.08 -13.99 9.64
CA ASP A 12 8.81 -13.86 11.05
C ASP A 12 9.07 -12.42 11.54
N LYS A 13 8.20 -11.90 12.39
CA LYS A 13 8.43 -10.64 13.08
C LYS A 13 7.94 -10.72 14.51
N SER A 14 8.88 -10.54 15.46
CA SER A 14 8.58 -10.51 16.89
C SER A 14 8.98 -9.18 17.52
N PHE A 15 8.21 -8.75 18.51
CA PHE A 15 8.50 -7.64 19.42
C PHE A 15 8.57 -8.21 20.85
N GLY A 16 9.79 -8.48 21.29
CA GLY A 16 10.00 -9.20 22.54
C GLY A 16 9.35 -10.59 22.51
N ARG A 17 8.31 -10.82 23.35
CA ARG A 17 7.59 -12.10 23.41
C ARG A 17 6.37 -12.18 22.49
N VAL A 18 6.03 -11.09 21.81
CA VAL A 18 4.85 -11.04 20.92
C VAL A 18 5.29 -11.33 19.49
N ALA A 19 4.85 -12.46 18.92
CA ALA A 19 5.00 -12.76 17.52
C ALA A 19 3.90 -12.00 16.75
N ALA A 20 4.30 -11.00 15.96
CA ALA A 20 3.39 -10.19 15.14
C ALA A 20 3.19 -10.79 13.75
N CYS A 21 4.19 -11.52 13.22
CA CYS A 21 4.08 -12.34 12.01
C CYS A 21 4.84 -13.64 12.27
N HIS A 22 4.27 -14.77 11.80
CA HIS A 22 4.87 -16.08 11.95
C HIS A 22 4.77 -16.89 10.67
N GLY A 23 5.94 -17.23 10.09
CA GLY A 23 6.09 -18.09 8.92
C GLY A 23 5.39 -17.59 7.65
N VAL A 24 5.13 -16.27 7.51
CA VAL A 24 4.34 -15.75 6.39
C VAL A 24 5.12 -15.85 5.09
N SER A 25 4.48 -16.47 4.10
CA SER A 25 5.01 -16.58 2.73
C SER A 25 3.96 -16.10 1.75
N LEU A 26 4.38 -15.34 0.72
CA LEU A 26 3.50 -14.85 -0.34
C LEU A 26 4.30 -14.49 -1.59
N GLU A 27 3.61 -14.40 -2.71
CA GLU A 27 4.11 -13.80 -3.94
C GLU A 27 3.13 -12.74 -4.42
N LEU A 28 3.63 -11.66 -5.04
CA LEU A 28 2.84 -10.62 -5.67
C LEU A 28 3.26 -10.50 -7.13
N SER A 29 2.32 -10.67 -8.04
CA SER A 29 2.54 -10.53 -9.48
C SER A 29 2.43 -9.07 -9.95
N PRO A 30 3.05 -8.69 -11.09
CA PRO A 30 2.81 -7.40 -11.71
C PRO A 30 1.33 -7.19 -12.01
N GLY A 31 0.77 -6.03 -11.61
CA GLY A 31 -0.62 -5.67 -11.84
C GLY A 31 -1.64 -6.36 -10.91
N GLU A 32 -1.19 -7.21 -10.00
CA GLU A 32 -2.04 -7.90 -9.02
C GLU A 32 -2.32 -7.02 -7.80
N VAL A 33 -3.54 -7.09 -7.28
CA VAL A 33 -3.95 -6.49 -6.01
C VAL A 33 -4.18 -7.58 -4.97
N LEU A 34 -3.24 -7.70 -4.02
CA LEU A 34 -3.33 -8.62 -2.89
C LEU A 34 -3.92 -7.90 -1.67
N GLY A 35 -5.06 -8.39 -1.18
CA GLY A 35 -5.67 -7.95 0.07
C GLY A 35 -5.17 -8.74 1.26
N ILE A 36 -4.96 -8.07 2.39
CA ILE A 36 -4.65 -8.69 3.68
C ILE A 36 -5.70 -8.22 4.67
N VAL A 37 -6.54 -9.15 5.15
CA VAL A 37 -7.65 -8.85 6.07
C VAL A 37 -7.51 -9.61 7.39
N GLY A 38 -8.25 -9.18 8.40
CA GLY A 38 -8.28 -9.79 9.73
C GLY A 38 -8.57 -8.74 10.80
N GLU A 39 -8.79 -9.19 12.03
CA GLU A 39 -9.06 -8.30 13.17
C GLU A 39 -7.91 -7.36 13.52
N SER A 40 -8.18 -6.32 14.31
CA SER A 40 -7.14 -5.43 14.86
C SER A 40 -6.13 -6.25 15.68
N GLY A 41 -4.84 -5.97 15.48
CA GLY A 41 -3.76 -6.70 16.17
C GLY A 41 -3.40 -8.06 15.54
N SER A 42 -4.00 -8.47 14.42
CA SER A 42 -3.62 -9.74 13.74
C SER A 42 -2.26 -9.73 13.05
N GLY A 43 -1.56 -8.57 12.98
CA GLY A 43 -0.21 -8.46 12.40
C GLY A 43 -0.15 -7.81 11.02
N LYS A 44 -1.27 -7.45 10.40
CA LYS A 44 -1.36 -6.92 9.01
C LYS A 44 -0.45 -5.72 8.73
N THR A 45 -0.56 -4.66 9.52
CA THR A 45 0.28 -3.46 9.38
C THR A 45 1.77 -3.80 9.60
N THR A 46 2.08 -4.71 10.52
CA THR A 46 3.45 -5.18 10.75
C THR A 46 3.98 -5.89 9.51
N LEU A 47 3.21 -6.82 8.94
CA LEU A 47 3.56 -7.50 7.71
C LEU A 47 3.77 -6.49 6.58
N LEU A 48 2.80 -5.60 6.33
CA LEU A 48 2.90 -4.57 5.29
C LEU A 48 4.18 -3.73 5.42
N ARG A 49 4.54 -3.31 6.64
CA ARG A 49 5.77 -2.53 6.89
C ARG A 49 7.03 -3.34 6.66
N CYS A 50 7.01 -4.66 6.92
CA CYS A 50 8.11 -5.55 6.55
C CYS A 50 8.22 -5.67 5.02
N LEU A 51 7.11 -5.83 4.29
CA LEU A 51 7.12 -5.89 2.83
C LEU A 51 7.63 -4.59 2.19
N ALA A 52 7.30 -3.47 2.79
CA ALA A 52 7.65 -2.14 2.30
C ALA A 52 9.09 -1.69 2.66
N GLY A 53 9.84 -2.50 3.39
CA GLY A 53 11.22 -2.18 3.78
C GLY A 53 11.36 -1.22 4.97
N GLU A 54 10.25 -0.87 5.64
CA GLU A 54 10.25 0.03 6.81
C GLU A 54 10.60 -0.68 8.11
N LEU A 55 10.32 -1.98 8.20
CA LEU A 55 10.50 -2.77 9.41
C LEU A 55 11.20 -4.08 9.06
N GLU A 56 12.43 -4.25 9.51
CA GLU A 56 13.20 -5.48 9.27
C GLU A 56 12.54 -6.68 9.96
N PRO A 57 12.29 -7.80 9.25
CA PRO A 57 11.80 -9.02 9.85
C PRO A 57 12.80 -9.61 10.84
N THR A 58 12.33 -10.46 11.75
CA THR A 58 13.19 -11.19 12.69
C THR A 58 13.86 -12.37 11.98
N ASP A 59 13.16 -13.01 11.04
CA ASP A 59 13.64 -14.08 10.18
C ASP A 59 12.87 -14.10 8.85
N GLY A 60 13.32 -14.91 7.89
CA GLY A 60 12.76 -15.01 6.55
C GLY A 60 13.38 -14.03 5.57
N THR A 61 12.82 -13.98 4.35
CA THR A 61 13.31 -13.13 3.26
C THR A 61 12.19 -12.35 2.60
N VAL A 62 12.49 -11.12 2.18
CA VAL A 62 11.63 -10.30 1.33
C VAL A 62 12.43 -9.93 0.08
N GLU A 63 12.10 -10.56 -1.03
CA GLU A 63 12.82 -10.43 -2.28
C GLU A 63 12.02 -9.60 -3.28
N PHE A 64 12.65 -8.56 -3.82
CA PHE A 64 12.06 -7.71 -4.86
C PHE A 64 12.77 -7.97 -6.19
N ARG A 65 12.00 -8.13 -7.27
CA ARG A 65 12.54 -8.34 -8.61
C ARG A 65 13.01 -7.02 -9.21
N ALA A 66 14.31 -6.88 -9.38
CA ALA A 66 14.93 -5.75 -10.05
C ALA A 66 14.48 -5.64 -11.53
N ALA A 67 14.79 -4.51 -12.18
CA ALA A 67 14.39 -4.30 -13.58
C ALA A 67 15.04 -5.30 -14.55
N GLU A 68 16.25 -5.75 -14.22
CA GLU A 68 17.01 -6.78 -14.94
C GLU A 68 16.50 -8.22 -14.71
N GLY A 69 15.47 -8.42 -13.90
CA GLY A 69 14.82 -9.71 -13.65
C GLY A 69 15.38 -10.51 -12.45
N THR A 70 16.46 -10.05 -11.83
CA THR A 70 17.05 -10.72 -10.65
C THR A 70 16.26 -10.39 -9.38
N PHE A 71 16.13 -11.38 -8.47
CA PHE A 71 15.56 -11.16 -7.14
C PHE A 71 16.64 -10.73 -6.16
N GLU A 72 16.37 -9.67 -5.43
CA GLU A 72 17.24 -9.16 -4.38
C GLU A 72 16.49 -9.07 -3.06
N ASP A 73 17.05 -9.66 -1.99
CA ASP A 73 16.52 -9.50 -0.64
C ASP A 73 16.71 -8.04 -0.19
N ILE A 74 15.59 -7.36 0.09
CA ILE A 74 15.58 -5.93 0.41
C ILE A 74 16.29 -5.59 1.72
N TYR A 75 16.48 -6.58 2.61
CA TYR A 75 17.16 -6.39 3.88
C TYR A 75 18.65 -6.79 3.84
N ARG A 76 19.06 -7.51 2.79
CA ARG A 76 20.49 -7.84 2.56
C ARG A 76 21.17 -6.90 1.57
N MET A 77 20.39 -6.09 0.83
CA MET A 77 20.98 -5.06 -0.03
C MET A 77 21.53 -3.88 0.80
N GLY A 78 22.51 -3.15 0.24
CA GLY A 78 23.05 -1.94 0.86
C GLY A 78 21.98 -0.87 1.11
N GLU A 79 22.08 -0.16 2.22
CA GLU A 79 21.10 0.85 2.67
C GLU A 79 20.81 1.92 1.60
N ALA A 80 21.82 2.37 0.87
CA ALA A 80 21.65 3.36 -0.20
C ALA A 80 20.75 2.83 -1.33
N ARG A 81 20.94 1.56 -1.75
CA ARG A 81 20.11 0.90 -2.77
C ARG A 81 18.68 0.72 -2.27
N ARG A 82 18.50 0.23 -1.05
CA ARG A 82 17.18 0.08 -0.43
C ARG A 82 16.43 1.41 -0.38
N ARG A 83 17.06 2.48 0.11
CA ARG A 83 16.46 3.83 0.13
C ARG A 83 16.11 4.34 -1.26
N PHE A 84 16.94 4.06 -2.26
CA PHE A 84 16.64 4.43 -3.64
C PHE A 84 15.38 3.71 -4.15
N LEU A 85 15.28 2.39 -3.96
CA LEU A 85 14.10 1.60 -4.34
C LEU A 85 12.84 2.08 -3.62
N MET A 86 12.90 2.31 -2.31
CA MET A 86 11.77 2.83 -1.51
C MET A 86 11.27 4.20 -2.01
N ARG A 87 12.15 5.01 -2.60
CA ARG A 87 11.78 6.34 -3.11
C ARG A 87 11.30 6.34 -4.55
N THR A 88 11.66 5.34 -5.34
CA THR A 88 11.41 5.34 -6.80
C THR A 88 10.56 4.17 -7.26
N GLN A 89 10.69 2.98 -6.66
CA GLN A 89 10.04 1.74 -7.10
C GLN A 89 8.88 1.31 -6.20
N TRP A 90 8.86 1.78 -4.95
CA TRP A 90 7.83 1.47 -3.96
C TRP A 90 7.13 2.72 -3.48
N GLY A 91 5.89 2.53 -3.05
CA GLY A 91 5.11 3.57 -2.42
C GLY A 91 4.34 3.04 -1.23
N ILE A 92 4.30 3.80 -0.15
CA ILE A 92 3.47 3.50 1.02
C ILE A 92 2.46 4.63 1.19
N VAL A 93 1.19 4.25 1.28
CA VAL A 93 0.09 5.13 1.68
C VAL A 93 -0.31 4.73 3.09
N HIS A 94 -0.02 5.60 4.05
CA HIS A 94 -0.29 5.36 5.47
C HIS A 94 -1.76 5.61 5.80
N GLN A 95 -2.27 4.95 6.82
CA GLN A 95 -3.61 5.13 7.36
C GLN A 95 -3.84 6.59 7.77
N ASN A 96 -2.90 7.18 8.54
CA ASN A 96 -2.91 8.60 8.82
C ASN A 96 -2.12 9.35 7.73
N PRO A 97 -2.77 10.17 6.88
CA PRO A 97 -2.09 10.86 5.80
C PRO A 97 -0.97 11.80 6.25
N ARG A 98 -1.00 12.26 7.50
CA ARG A 98 0.05 13.13 8.06
C ARG A 98 1.39 12.43 8.20
N ASP A 99 1.41 11.11 8.34
CA ASP A 99 2.65 10.32 8.43
C ASP A 99 3.34 10.21 7.07
N GLY A 100 2.56 10.31 5.99
CA GLY A 100 3.05 10.28 4.60
C GLY A 100 3.31 11.66 3.98
N LEU A 101 2.95 12.78 4.64
CA LEU A 101 3.04 14.13 4.09
C LEU A 101 3.97 15.04 4.90
N ARG A 102 4.67 15.94 4.20
CA ARG A 102 5.42 17.03 4.83
C ARG A 102 4.49 18.23 5.01
N LEU A 103 3.92 18.39 6.19
CA LEU A 103 2.87 19.38 6.47
C LEU A 103 3.32 20.85 6.31
N ARG A 104 4.64 21.11 6.33
CA ARG A 104 5.25 22.45 6.15
C ARG A 104 5.73 22.72 4.73
N VAL A 105 5.51 21.78 3.81
CA VAL A 105 5.86 21.86 2.39
C VAL A 105 4.56 21.91 1.60
N SER A 106 4.49 22.76 0.57
CA SER A 106 3.29 22.89 -0.26
C SER A 106 2.84 21.57 -0.88
N ALA A 107 1.59 21.48 -1.34
CA ALA A 107 1.06 20.30 -2.02
C ALA A 107 1.94 19.93 -3.21
N GLY A 108 2.28 20.88 -4.07
CA GLY A 108 3.18 20.65 -5.21
C GLY A 108 4.59 20.23 -4.79
N GLY A 109 5.09 20.77 -3.68
CA GLY A 109 6.39 20.37 -3.12
C GLY A 109 6.38 18.93 -2.60
N ASN A 110 5.28 18.50 -1.96
CA ASN A 110 5.09 17.09 -1.52
C ASN A 110 5.12 16.12 -2.71
N VAL A 111 4.40 16.43 -3.80
CA VAL A 111 4.39 15.61 -5.01
C VAL A 111 5.75 15.64 -5.71
N GLY A 112 6.33 16.84 -5.90
CA GLY A 112 7.59 17.05 -6.61
C GLY A 112 8.81 16.42 -5.94
N GLU A 113 8.78 16.20 -4.63
CA GLU A 113 9.89 15.55 -3.89
C GLU A 113 10.26 14.18 -4.45
N ARG A 114 9.26 13.38 -4.83
CA ARG A 114 9.47 12.05 -5.41
C ARG A 114 10.14 12.13 -6.78
N LEU A 115 9.76 13.10 -7.61
CA LEU A 115 10.38 13.32 -8.92
C LEU A 115 11.86 13.75 -8.75
N MET A 116 12.13 14.62 -7.77
CA MET A 116 13.51 14.99 -7.44
C MET A 116 14.34 13.78 -6.96
N ALA A 117 13.76 12.90 -6.18
CA ALA A 117 14.41 11.67 -5.75
C ALA A 117 14.70 10.72 -6.92
N ALA A 118 13.85 10.72 -7.96
CA ALA A 118 14.06 9.97 -9.20
C ALA A 118 15.06 10.63 -10.17
N GLY A 119 15.58 11.82 -9.84
CA GLY A 119 16.63 12.50 -10.63
C GLY A 119 16.15 13.69 -11.45
N GLU A 120 14.84 14.00 -11.49
CA GLU A 120 14.37 15.21 -12.18
C GLU A 120 14.86 16.47 -11.44
N ARG A 121 15.37 17.45 -12.19
CA ARG A 121 15.92 18.71 -11.64
C ARG A 121 15.26 19.95 -12.23
N HIS A 122 14.48 19.80 -13.28
CA HIS A 122 13.85 20.93 -13.95
C HIS A 122 12.56 21.34 -13.24
N TYR A 123 12.58 22.48 -12.54
CA TYR A 123 11.44 22.97 -11.73
C TYR A 123 10.12 23.02 -12.50
N GLY A 124 10.13 23.55 -13.73
CA GLY A 124 8.92 23.66 -14.55
C GLY A 124 8.29 22.28 -14.86
N ARG A 125 9.10 21.25 -15.11
CA ARG A 125 8.61 19.88 -15.32
C ARG A 125 8.05 19.30 -14.03
N ILE A 126 8.78 19.45 -12.91
CA ILE A 126 8.31 18.97 -11.60
C ILE A 126 6.95 19.61 -11.25
N ARG A 127 6.82 20.93 -11.47
CA ARG A 127 5.55 21.64 -11.19
C ARG A 127 4.42 21.19 -12.12
N ALA A 128 4.68 21.04 -13.41
CA ALA A 128 3.69 20.56 -14.38
C ALA A 128 3.17 19.16 -14.04
N GLU A 129 4.07 18.23 -13.71
CA GLU A 129 3.68 16.89 -13.25
C GLU A 129 2.90 16.93 -11.94
N ALA A 130 3.30 17.78 -10.99
CA ALA A 130 2.56 17.94 -9.74
C ALA A 130 1.13 18.46 -9.98
N VAL A 131 0.94 19.45 -10.85
CA VAL A 131 -0.38 19.96 -11.29
C VAL A 131 -1.22 18.83 -11.88
N ALA A 132 -0.67 18.06 -12.82
CA ALA A 132 -1.36 16.96 -13.47
C ALA A 132 -1.77 15.86 -12.46
N TRP A 133 -0.93 15.59 -11.46
CA TRP A 133 -1.25 14.60 -10.42
C TRP A 133 -2.29 15.10 -9.41
N LEU A 134 -2.31 16.40 -9.07
CA LEU A 134 -3.39 16.96 -8.26
C LEU A 134 -4.75 16.76 -8.96
N ASP A 135 -4.83 17.08 -10.25
CA ASP A 135 -6.03 16.87 -11.06
C ASP A 135 -6.44 15.38 -11.09
N ARG A 136 -5.50 14.47 -11.34
CA ARG A 136 -5.76 13.01 -11.36
C ARG A 136 -6.35 12.48 -10.06
N VAL A 137 -5.94 13.04 -8.91
CA VAL A 137 -6.49 12.65 -7.60
C VAL A 137 -7.68 13.52 -7.19
N GLU A 138 -8.29 14.26 -8.13
CA GLU A 138 -9.45 15.12 -7.91
C GLU A 138 -9.21 16.18 -6.81
N LEU A 139 -8.02 16.75 -6.78
CA LEU A 139 -7.68 17.94 -6.02
C LEU A 139 -7.56 19.13 -6.97
N ASP A 140 -8.12 20.29 -6.57
CA ASP A 140 -8.00 21.50 -7.39
C ASP A 140 -6.53 21.88 -7.62
N PRO A 141 -6.04 21.88 -8.88
CA PRO A 141 -4.67 22.25 -9.20
C PRO A 141 -4.27 23.66 -8.77
N ALA A 142 -5.23 24.58 -8.61
CA ALA A 142 -4.98 25.93 -8.12
C ALA A 142 -4.39 25.93 -6.68
N ARG A 143 -4.62 24.87 -5.92
CA ARG A 143 -4.17 24.69 -4.54
C ARG A 143 -2.74 24.12 -4.43
N ILE A 144 -2.00 24.04 -5.53
CA ILE A 144 -0.65 23.46 -5.59
C ILE A 144 0.35 24.10 -4.61
N ASP A 145 0.18 25.38 -4.32
CA ASP A 145 1.07 26.14 -3.43
C ASP A 145 0.58 26.16 -1.97
N GLU A 146 -0.59 25.59 -1.67
CA GLU A 146 -1.12 25.51 -0.32
C GLU A 146 -0.44 24.41 0.51
N LEU A 147 -0.45 24.61 1.82
CA LEU A 147 0.08 23.63 2.78
C LEU A 147 -0.96 22.50 3.02
N PRO A 148 -0.53 21.23 3.14
CA PRO A 148 -1.43 20.12 3.46
C PRO A 148 -2.23 20.31 4.75
N ALA A 149 -1.75 21.11 5.68
CA ALA A 149 -2.47 21.45 6.90
C ALA A 149 -3.82 22.15 6.67
N LEU A 150 -4.00 22.78 5.49
CA LEU A 150 -5.26 23.44 5.08
C LEU A 150 -6.23 22.48 4.35
N PHE A 151 -5.82 21.23 4.15
CA PHE A 151 -6.60 20.22 3.45
C PHE A 151 -7.42 19.41 4.46
N SER A 152 -8.63 19.01 4.08
CA SER A 152 -9.39 18.01 4.84
C SER A 152 -8.69 16.65 4.87
N GLY A 153 -9.07 15.75 5.77
CA GLY A 153 -8.48 14.41 5.86
C GLY A 153 -8.51 13.64 4.53
N GLY A 154 -9.65 13.65 3.84
CA GLY A 154 -9.77 13.03 2.51
C GLY A 154 -8.91 13.70 1.44
N MET A 155 -8.74 15.02 1.49
CA MET A 155 -7.82 15.74 0.59
C MET A 155 -6.36 15.42 0.90
N GLN A 156 -6.00 15.32 2.18
CA GLN A 156 -4.64 14.89 2.59
C GLN A 156 -4.35 13.46 2.10
N GLN A 157 -5.34 12.56 2.18
CA GLN A 157 -5.20 11.20 1.68
C GLN A 157 -4.99 11.16 0.16
N ARG A 158 -5.77 11.92 -0.61
CA ARG A 158 -5.60 12.08 -2.06
C ARG A 158 -4.22 12.67 -2.41
N LEU A 159 -3.77 13.67 -1.66
CA LEU A 159 -2.44 14.25 -1.84
C LEU A 159 -1.32 13.24 -1.56
N GLN A 160 -1.48 12.40 -0.53
CA GLN A 160 -0.54 11.31 -0.23
C GLN A 160 -0.46 10.32 -1.39
N ILE A 161 -1.60 9.95 -1.99
CA ILE A 161 -1.67 9.08 -3.17
C ILE A 161 -0.96 9.73 -4.36
N ALA A 162 -1.23 11.01 -4.66
CA ALA A 162 -0.55 11.75 -5.73
C ALA A 162 0.96 11.76 -5.53
N ARG A 163 1.42 12.07 -4.30
CA ARG A 163 2.84 12.05 -3.93
C ARG A 163 3.50 10.70 -4.20
N ILE A 164 2.81 9.60 -3.92
CA ILE A 164 3.35 8.26 -4.13
C ILE A 164 3.36 7.90 -5.62
N LEU A 165 2.25 8.11 -6.31
CA LEU A 165 2.08 7.62 -7.68
C LEU A 165 2.81 8.44 -8.74
N VAL A 166 3.19 9.69 -8.47
CA VAL A 166 3.95 10.53 -9.40
C VAL A 166 5.28 9.90 -9.84
N SER A 167 5.92 9.11 -8.98
CA SER A 167 7.15 8.37 -9.32
C SER A 167 6.90 7.10 -10.12
N ARG A 168 5.64 6.75 -10.42
CA ARG A 168 5.23 5.52 -11.11
C ARG A 168 5.85 4.27 -10.47
N PRO A 169 5.61 4.03 -9.18
CA PRO A 169 6.19 2.89 -8.48
C PRO A 169 5.69 1.58 -9.08
N ARG A 170 6.49 0.51 -8.94
CA ARG A 170 6.10 -0.84 -9.38
C ARG A 170 5.21 -1.54 -8.36
N VAL A 171 5.37 -1.20 -7.07
CA VAL A 171 4.53 -1.73 -5.97
C VAL A 171 4.03 -0.58 -5.11
N VAL A 172 2.77 -0.66 -4.72
CA VAL A 172 2.16 0.27 -3.76
C VAL A 172 1.59 -0.51 -2.57
N TYR A 173 1.95 -0.09 -1.38
CA TYR A 173 1.47 -0.62 -0.11
C TYR A 173 0.44 0.35 0.46
N LEU A 174 -0.79 -0.13 0.74
CA LEU A 174 -1.89 0.68 1.26
C LEU A 174 -2.25 0.17 2.66
N ASP A 175 -2.00 0.97 3.69
CA ASP A 175 -2.36 0.65 5.07
C ASP A 175 -3.67 1.35 5.43
N GLU A 176 -4.78 0.61 5.44
CA GLU A 176 -6.14 1.11 5.72
C GLU A 176 -6.45 2.47 5.04
N PRO A 177 -6.35 2.57 3.70
CA PRO A 177 -6.33 3.85 3.00
C PRO A 177 -7.62 4.67 3.14
N THR A 178 -8.70 4.07 3.61
CA THR A 178 -10.01 4.70 3.84
C THR A 178 -10.35 4.87 5.31
N GLY A 179 -9.45 4.43 6.20
CA GLY A 179 -9.68 4.48 7.64
C GLY A 179 -9.91 5.91 8.17
N GLY A 180 -10.94 6.10 9.00
CA GLY A 180 -11.26 7.39 9.61
C GLY A 180 -11.88 8.43 8.68
N LEU A 181 -12.29 8.04 7.47
CA LEU A 181 -13.03 8.90 6.54
C LEU A 181 -14.54 8.66 6.64
N ASP A 182 -15.33 9.71 6.41
CA ASP A 182 -16.78 9.58 6.25
C ASP A 182 -17.15 8.67 5.07
N VAL A 183 -18.25 7.92 5.17
CA VAL A 183 -18.69 6.93 4.18
C VAL A 183 -18.72 7.47 2.76
N SER A 184 -19.20 8.71 2.55
CA SER A 184 -19.27 9.33 1.24
C SER A 184 -17.89 9.68 0.65
N ILE A 185 -16.95 10.07 1.50
CA ILE A 185 -15.55 10.36 1.13
C ILE A 185 -14.81 9.04 0.86
N GLN A 186 -15.06 8.02 1.68
CA GLN A 186 -14.53 6.68 1.50
C GLN A 186 -14.91 6.11 0.13
N ALA A 187 -16.20 6.12 -0.24
CA ALA A 187 -16.66 5.60 -1.53
C ALA A 187 -15.95 6.29 -2.71
N ARG A 188 -15.85 7.63 -2.69
CA ARG A 188 -15.15 8.39 -3.73
C ARG A 188 -13.66 8.05 -3.81
N LEU A 189 -13.01 7.85 -2.64
CA LEU A 189 -11.59 7.48 -2.60
C LEU A 189 -11.36 6.07 -3.14
N LEU A 190 -12.26 5.12 -2.86
CA LEU A 190 -12.21 3.75 -3.39
C LEU A 190 -12.36 3.73 -4.91
N ASP A 191 -13.32 4.49 -5.46
CA ASP A 191 -13.48 4.62 -6.90
C ASP A 191 -12.25 5.22 -7.56
N LEU A 192 -11.64 6.23 -6.94
CA LEU A 192 -10.38 6.82 -7.39
C LEU A 192 -9.25 5.78 -7.38
N LEU A 193 -9.05 5.07 -6.27
CA LEU A 193 -8.02 4.03 -6.15
C LEU A 193 -8.22 2.93 -7.20
N ARG A 194 -9.45 2.44 -7.38
CA ARG A 194 -9.78 1.41 -8.37
C ARG A 194 -9.41 1.84 -9.79
N ARG A 195 -9.70 3.09 -10.16
CA ARG A 195 -9.31 3.66 -11.47
C ARG A 195 -7.79 3.73 -11.59
N LEU A 196 -7.08 4.32 -10.60
CA LEU A 196 -5.64 4.49 -10.64
C LEU A 196 -4.89 3.16 -10.68
N VAL A 197 -5.31 2.17 -9.90
CA VAL A 197 -4.71 0.82 -9.90
C VAL A 197 -4.82 0.19 -11.29
N ARG A 198 -6.00 0.23 -11.89
CA ARG A 198 -6.24 -0.33 -13.23
C ARG A 198 -5.51 0.42 -14.33
N ASP A 199 -5.62 1.75 -14.36
CA ASP A 199 -5.05 2.59 -15.44
C ASP A 199 -3.52 2.56 -15.46
N LEU A 200 -2.90 2.35 -14.29
CA LEU A 200 -1.45 2.29 -14.13
C LEU A 200 -0.91 0.86 -14.05
N ALA A 201 -1.79 -0.15 -14.09
CA ALA A 201 -1.46 -1.57 -13.91
C ALA A 201 -0.55 -1.81 -12.68
N LEU A 202 -0.91 -1.19 -11.55
CA LEU A 202 -0.12 -1.24 -10.32
C LEU A 202 -0.19 -2.62 -9.66
N ALA A 203 0.95 -3.12 -9.18
CA ALA A 203 0.93 -4.17 -8.18
C ALA A 203 0.70 -3.54 -6.80
N VAL A 204 -0.27 -4.06 -6.05
CA VAL A 204 -0.71 -3.44 -4.79
C VAL A 204 -0.81 -4.49 -3.69
N VAL A 205 -0.33 -4.15 -2.49
CA VAL A 205 -0.69 -4.84 -1.25
C VAL A 205 -1.55 -3.90 -0.42
N ILE A 206 -2.79 -4.29 -0.15
CA ILE A 206 -3.71 -3.49 0.67
C ILE A 206 -4.03 -4.21 1.97
N VAL A 207 -3.83 -3.54 3.09
CA VAL A 207 -4.28 -3.97 4.41
C VAL A 207 -5.58 -3.25 4.74
N THR A 208 -6.60 -4.01 5.11
CA THR A 208 -7.88 -3.46 5.56
C THR A 208 -8.59 -4.42 6.51
N HIS A 209 -9.45 -3.89 7.38
CA HIS A 209 -10.41 -4.68 8.14
C HIS A 209 -11.83 -4.65 7.52
N ASP A 210 -12.01 -3.85 6.47
CA ASP A 210 -13.28 -3.71 5.74
C ASP A 210 -13.30 -4.68 4.56
N LEU A 211 -14.16 -5.73 4.65
CA LEU A 211 -14.29 -6.74 3.59
C LEU A 211 -14.95 -6.18 2.32
N GLY A 212 -15.75 -5.10 2.43
CA GLY A 212 -16.29 -4.40 1.27
C GLY A 212 -15.19 -3.72 0.46
N VAL A 213 -14.21 -3.10 1.13
CA VAL A 213 -13.01 -2.54 0.51
C VAL A 213 -12.19 -3.65 -0.17
N ALA A 214 -11.98 -4.77 0.52
CA ALA A 214 -11.27 -5.91 -0.04
C ALA A 214 -11.98 -6.44 -1.30
N ARG A 215 -13.29 -6.69 -1.26
CA ARG A 215 -14.09 -7.16 -2.41
C ARG A 215 -14.00 -6.22 -3.61
N LEU A 216 -13.97 -4.92 -3.36
CA LEU A 216 -13.97 -3.91 -4.42
C LEU A 216 -12.62 -3.79 -5.14
N LEU A 217 -11.51 -3.97 -4.40
CA LEU A 217 -10.18 -3.61 -4.88
C LEU A 217 -9.26 -4.79 -5.14
N THR A 218 -9.48 -5.96 -4.53
CA THR A 218 -8.47 -7.03 -4.53
C THR A 218 -8.80 -8.19 -5.46
N ASP A 219 -7.77 -8.78 -6.06
CA ASP A 219 -7.89 -9.98 -6.90
C ASP A 219 -7.77 -11.24 -6.03
N ARG A 220 -6.87 -11.20 -5.04
CA ARG A 220 -6.57 -12.30 -4.12
C ARG A 220 -6.56 -11.75 -2.69
N LEU A 221 -6.99 -12.60 -1.75
CA LEU A 221 -7.16 -12.25 -0.35
C LEU A 221 -6.39 -13.22 0.55
N MET A 222 -5.68 -12.66 1.52
CA MET A 222 -5.07 -13.39 2.63
C MET A 222 -5.76 -13.01 3.93
N VAL A 223 -6.20 -13.98 4.70
CA VAL A 223 -6.81 -13.79 6.02
C VAL A 223 -5.77 -14.03 7.08
N MET A 224 -5.48 -12.99 7.88
CA MET A 224 -4.50 -13.08 8.98
C MET A 224 -5.18 -13.15 10.34
N ARG A 225 -4.69 -14.04 11.18
CA ARG A 225 -5.08 -14.18 12.58
C ARG A 225 -3.86 -14.45 13.45
N ARG A 226 -3.65 -13.64 14.48
CA ARG A 226 -2.56 -13.81 15.48
C ARG A 226 -1.17 -14.00 14.87
N GLY A 227 -0.87 -13.25 13.81
CA GLY A 227 0.42 -13.30 13.12
C GLY A 227 0.53 -14.36 12.02
N GLU A 228 -0.44 -15.22 11.85
CA GLU A 228 -0.42 -16.29 10.85
C GLU A 228 -1.42 -16.03 9.72
N VAL A 229 -1.11 -16.53 8.53
CA VAL A 229 -2.05 -16.62 7.41
C VAL A 229 -2.87 -17.90 7.60
N VAL A 230 -4.18 -17.74 7.82
CA VAL A 230 -5.07 -18.88 8.07
C VAL A 230 -5.83 -19.32 6.84
N GLU A 231 -5.99 -18.44 5.86
CA GLU A 231 -6.62 -18.74 4.57
C GLU A 231 -6.12 -17.79 3.49
N GLU A 232 -6.01 -18.28 2.26
CA GLU A 232 -5.62 -17.51 1.08
C GLU A 232 -6.33 -18.07 -0.15
N GLY A 233 -6.78 -17.17 -1.04
CA GLY A 233 -7.47 -17.57 -2.28
C GLY A 233 -7.88 -16.35 -3.12
N LEU A 234 -8.64 -16.58 -4.19
CA LEU A 234 -9.30 -15.49 -4.91
C LEU A 234 -10.25 -14.75 -3.98
N THR A 235 -10.36 -13.45 -4.13
CA THR A 235 -11.16 -12.61 -3.23
C THR A 235 -12.60 -13.11 -3.09
N ASP A 236 -13.27 -13.35 -4.22
CA ASP A 236 -14.66 -13.84 -4.19
C ASP A 236 -14.76 -15.23 -3.57
N GLN A 237 -13.79 -16.12 -3.80
CA GLN A 237 -13.77 -17.44 -3.18
C GLN A 237 -13.67 -17.35 -1.65
N VAL A 238 -12.72 -16.57 -1.13
CA VAL A 238 -12.55 -16.42 0.33
C VAL A 238 -13.73 -15.70 0.99
N LEU A 239 -14.39 -14.79 0.27
CA LEU A 239 -15.53 -14.03 0.81
C LEU A 239 -16.88 -14.75 0.67
N ASP A 240 -17.06 -15.59 -0.34
CA ASP A 240 -18.35 -16.25 -0.60
C ASP A 240 -18.38 -17.69 -0.09
N ASP A 241 -17.23 -18.39 -0.06
CA ASP A 241 -17.11 -19.77 0.42
C ASP A 241 -15.83 -19.96 1.27
N PRO A 242 -15.73 -19.27 2.41
CA PRO A 242 -14.57 -19.40 3.30
C PRO A 242 -14.46 -20.80 3.90
N HIS A 243 -13.26 -21.39 3.83
CA HIS A 243 -13.01 -22.74 4.34
C HIS A 243 -12.56 -22.75 5.81
N HIS A 244 -11.75 -21.75 6.23
CA HIS A 244 -11.26 -21.70 7.60
C HIS A 244 -12.33 -21.14 8.55
N ALA A 245 -12.51 -21.74 9.73
CA ALA A 245 -13.54 -21.34 10.71
C ALA A 245 -13.47 -19.85 11.11
N TYR A 246 -12.26 -19.29 11.18
CA TYR A 246 -12.09 -17.86 11.46
C TYR A 246 -12.54 -16.96 10.30
N SER A 247 -12.26 -17.36 9.05
CA SER A 247 -12.72 -16.63 7.87
C SER A 247 -14.26 -16.65 7.79
N GLN A 248 -14.88 -17.77 8.09
CA GLN A 248 -16.34 -17.90 8.20
C GLN A 248 -16.91 -16.93 9.23
N LEU A 249 -16.28 -16.84 10.42
CA LEU A 249 -16.67 -15.90 11.45
C LEU A 249 -16.49 -14.45 11.00
N LEU A 250 -15.37 -14.14 10.36
CA LEU A 250 -15.04 -12.79 9.88
C LEU A 250 -16.07 -12.34 8.84
N VAL A 251 -16.39 -13.17 7.85
CA VAL A 251 -17.36 -12.87 6.78
C VAL A 251 -18.77 -12.75 7.35
N SER A 252 -19.19 -13.66 8.22
CA SER A 252 -20.54 -13.63 8.83
C SER A 252 -20.78 -12.39 9.70
N SER A 253 -19.73 -11.86 10.32
CA SER A 253 -19.83 -10.65 11.16
C SER A 253 -20.16 -9.37 10.36
N VAL A 254 -19.88 -9.36 9.05
CA VAL A 254 -20.17 -8.23 8.16
C VAL A 254 -21.54 -8.34 7.51
N ILE A 255 -22.04 -9.58 7.27
CA ILE A 255 -23.35 -9.80 6.67
C ILE A 255 -24.49 -9.57 7.68
N GLY A 256 -24.20 -9.63 8.98
CA GLY A 256 -25.16 -9.44 10.06
C GLY A 256 -25.24 -8.01 10.64
N ALA A 257 -24.54 -7.06 10.05
CA ALA A 257 -24.55 -5.65 10.44
C ALA A 257 -25.23 -4.79 9.35
#